data_f2991058f99a12336b21dc64f64cf7a1
#
_entry.id   f2991058f99a12336b21dc64f64cf7a1
#
_cell.length_a   1.000
_cell.length_b   1.000
_cell.length_c   1.000
_cell.angle_alpha   90.00
_cell.angle_beta   90.00
_cell.angle_gamma   90.00
#
_symmetry.space_group_name_H-M   'P 1'
#
loop_
_entity.id
_entity.type
_entity.pdbx_description
1 polymer ?
#
loop_
_entity_poly.entity_id
_entity_poly.type
_entity_poly.pdbx_seq_one_letter_code
_entity_poly.pdbx_strand_id
1 'polypeptide(L)'
;MAVPNPLNMPRPYRIYGHTLSFFTRKLTGYMSYKGLPWQQRTKTYPDHVLASDWPGGMPVLETPEGDIIWDTTAIILHLEDRYPQHAVLPEDDTLRFLCFAIEDFSDEWLYRCGPPTRWYFEENAQYARWETGREVSIHRAVS
;
A
#
# COMPACT_ATOMS: atom_id res chain seq x y z
N MET A 1 -20.79 17.19 -19.97
CA MET A 1 -20.58 15.99 -19.16
C MET A 1 -21.28 16.21 -17.83
N ALA A 2 -22.20 15.33 -17.46
CA ALA A 2 -22.87 15.41 -16.16
C ALA A 2 -21.85 15.06 -15.04
N VAL A 3 -21.77 15.88 -14.00
CA VAL A 3 -20.94 15.59 -12.81
C VAL A 3 -21.53 14.33 -12.16
N PRO A 4 -20.75 13.26 -11.92
CA PRO A 4 -21.27 12.05 -11.27
C PRO A 4 -21.81 12.41 -9.89
N ASN A 5 -22.99 11.86 -9.56
CA ASN A 5 -23.55 12.04 -8.22
C ASN A 5 -22.58 11.40 -7.19
N PRO A 6 -22.06 12.15 -6.22
CA PRO A 6 -21.09 11.64 -5.24
C PRO A 6 -21.62 10.48 -4.39
N LEU A 7 -22.95 10.29 -4.33
CA LEU A 7 -23.58 9.18 -3.64
C LEU A 7 -23.51 7.84 -4.41
N ASN A 8 -23.18 7.89 -5.72
CA ASN A 8 -23.09 6.72 -6.59
C ASN A 8 -21.64 6.34 -6.93
N MET A 9 -20.64 7.03 -6.37
CA MET A 9 -19.26 6.61 -6.55
C MET A 9 -18.96 5.38 -5.69
N PRO A 10 -18.33 4.35 -6.23
CA PRO A 10 -17.93 3.20 -5.43
C PRO A 10 -17.01 3.68 -4.28
N ARG A 11 -17.18 3.09 -3.10
CA ARG A 11 -16.29 3.38 -1.97
C ARG A 11 -14.85 3.17 -2.41
N PRO A 12 -13.93 4.09 -2.12
CA PRO A 12 -12.53 3.89 -2.47
C PRO A 12 -11.94 2.76 -1.61
N TYR A 13 -10.96 2.08 -2.16
CA TYR A 13 -10.06 1.22 -1.39
C TYR A 13 -9.39 2.05 -0.28
N ARG A 14 -9.21 1.46 0.90
CA ARG A 14 -8.47 2.11 1.98
C ARG A 14 -7.15 1.39 2.21
N ILE A 15 -6.06 2.14 2.19
CA ILE A 15 -4.72 1.62 2.39
C ILE A 15 -4.22 2.12 3.74
N TYR A 16 -4.11 1.22 4.70
CA TYR A 16 -3.54 1.53 6.01
C TYR A 16 -2.03 1.29 5.96
N GLY A 17 -1.27 2.36 6.11
CA GLY A 17 0.17 2.28 6.04
C GLY A 17 0.84 3.66 6.10
N HIS A 18 2.12 3.66 6.45
CA HIS A 18 2.94 4.85 6.62
C HIS A 18 3.49 5.33 5.28
N THR A 19 3.52 6.64 5.04
CA THR A 19 4.03 7.25 3.80
C THR A 19 5.49 6.88 3.52
N LEU A 20 6.31 6.72 4.56
CA LEU A 20 7.71 6.30 4.42
C LEU A 20 7.91 4.79 4.22
N SER A 21 6.86 3.98 4.26
CA SER A 21 6.96 2.55 4.00
C SER A 21 7.12 2.29 2.50
N PHE A 22 8.16 1.55 2.13
CA PHE A 22 8.38 1.11 0.74
C PHE A 22 7.20 0.29 0.22
N PHE A 23 6.69 -0.63 1.03
CA PHE A 23 5.55 -1.47 0.67
C PHE A 23 4.26 -0.67 0.53
N THR A 24 4.02 0.32 1.39
CA THR A 24 2.88 1.24 1.20
C THR A 24 3.02 2.01 -0.12
N ARG A 25 4.23 2.47 -0.45
CA ARG A 25 4.50 3.17 -1.72
C ARG A 25 4.36 2.26 -2.93
N LYS A 26 4.81 1.01 -2.85
CA LYS A 26 4.60 -0.03 -3.87
C LYS A 26 3.10 -0.18 -4.17
N LEU A 27 2.28 -0.37 -3.13
CA LEU A 27 0.84 -0.54 -3.30
C LEU A 27 0.16 0.71 -3.85
N THR A 28 0.45 1.90 -3.30
CA THR A 28 -0.16 3.15 -3.80
C THR A 28 0.24 3.46 -5.23
N GLY A 29 1.47 3.15 -5.63
CA GLY A 29 1.93 3.25 -7.01
C GLY A 29 1.16 2.32 -7.94
N TYR A 30 0.98 1.06 -7.54
CA TYR A 30 0.17 0.09 -8.27
C TYR A 30 -1.29 0.55 -8.43
N MET A 31 -1.94 0.97 -7.34
CA MET A 31 -3.33 1.46 -7.37
C MET A 31 -3.50 2.65 -8.32
N SER A 32 -2.53 3.57 -8.32
CA SER A 32 -2.50 4.72 -9.21
C SER A 32 -2.31 4.31 -10.67
N TYR A 33 -1.42 3.36 -10.95
CA TYR A 33 -1.21 2.81 -12.29
C TYR A 33 -2.48 2.15 -12.85
N LYS A 34 -3.18 1.37 -12.03
CA LYS A 34 -4.44 0.72 -12.39
C LYS A 34 -5.62 1.70 -12.48
N GLY A 35 -5.47 2.95 -12.05
CA GLY A 35 -6.56 3.93 -12.00
C GLY A 35 -7.65 3.57 -10.99
N LEU A 36 -7.35 2.74 -10.00
CA LEU A 36 -8.30 2.34 -8.96
C LEU A 36 -8.47 3.49 -7.93
N PRO A 37 -9.69 3.81 -7.49
CA PRO A 37 -9.91 4.84 -6.47
C PRO A 37 -9.43 4.34 -5.11
N TRP A 38 -8.49 5.05 -4.50
CA TRP A 38 -7.96 4.69 -3.19
C TRP A 38 -7.74 5.90 -2.28
N GLN A 39 -7.70 5.64 -0.98
CA GLN A 39 -7.37 6.61 0.06
C GLN A 39 -6.34 5.99 1.01
N GLN A 40 -5.23 6.67 1.22
CA GLN A 40 -4.30 6.29 2.27
C GLN A 40 -4.85 6.73 3.63
N ARG A 41 -4.78 5.84 4.59
CA ARG A 41 -5.04 6.09 6.01
C ARG A 41 -3.72 5.98 6.77
N THR A 42 -3.59 6.78 7.80
CA THR A 42 -2.44 6.68 8.69
C THR A 42 -2.45 5.32 9.42
N LYS A 43 -1.33 5.01 10.07
CA LYS A 43 -1.05 3.75 10.77
C LYS A 43 -2.07 3.36 11.88
N THR A 44 -3.12 4.12 12.07
CA THR A 44 -4.20 3.75 13.00
C THR A 44 -5.12 2.76 12.33
N TYR A 45 -5.00 1.54 12.75
CA TYR A 45 -5.86 0.46 12.29
C TYR A 45 -7.16 0.49 13.07
N PRO A 46 -8.32 0.57 12.40
CA PRO A 46 -9.60 0.47 13.08
C PRO A 46 -9.82 -0.93 13.67
N ASP A 47 -10.72 -1.03 14.65
CA ASP A 47 -10.97 -2.27 15.40
C ASP A 47 -11.28 -3.46 14.50
N HIS A 48 -12.00 -3.26 13.40
CA HIS A 48 -12.32 -4.35 12.46
C HIS A 48 -11.09 -4.88 11.72
N VAL A 49 -10.06 -4.06 11.49
CA VAL A 49 -8.77 -4.50 10.94
C VAL A 49 -7.98 -5.26 12.00
N LEU A 50 -7.96 -4.73 13.24
CA LEU A 50 -7.28 -5.39 14.37
C LEU A 50 -7.92 -6.72 14.76
N ALA A 51 -9.23 -6.86 14.54
CA ALA A 51 -9.98 -8.09 14.80
C ALA A 51 -9.90 -9.12 13.64
N SER A 52 -9.28 -8.78 12.52
CA SER A 52 -9.03 -9.71 11.42
C SER A 52 -7.83 -10.63 11.74
N ASP A 53 -7.62 -11.65 10.91
CA ASP A 53 -6.47 -12.55 11.01
C ASP A 53 -5.13 -11.89 10.60
N TRP A 54 -5.10 -10.57 10.50
CA TRP A 54 -3.92 -9.81 10.12
C TRP A 54 -2.77 -9.99 11.13
N PRO A 55 -1.60 -10.51 10.68
CA PRO A 55 -0.48 -10.84 11.58
C PRO A 55 0.36 -9.62 12.02
N GLY A 56 -0.02 -8.43 11.59
CA GLY A 56 0.79 -7.22 11.73
C GLY A 56 1.53 -6.85 10.44
N GLY A 57 2.15 -5.69 10.45
CA GLY A 57 2.86 -5.16 9.28
C GLY A 57 2.06 -4.11 8.51
N MET A 58 2.63 -3.63 7.42
CA MET A 58 1.98 -2.65 6.53
C MET A 58 2.50 -2.81 5.10
N PRO A 59 1.67 -2.46 4.10
CA PRO A 59 0.31 -1.94 4.19
C PRO A 59 -0.76 -3.01 4.41
N VAL A 60 -1.95 -2.56 4.81
CA VAL A 60 -3.18 -3.36 4.78
C VAL A 60 -4.14 -2.68 3.82
N LEU A 61 -4.79 -3.46 2.98
CA LEU A 61 -5.85 -3.00 2.07
C LEU A 61 -7.21 -3.39 2.64
N GLU A 62 -8.11 -2.42 2.74
CA GLU A 62 -9.54 -2.64 2.94
C GLU A 62 -10.24 -2.40 1.60
N THR A 63 -10.98 -3.41 1.12
CA THR A 63 -11.76 -3.31 -0.11
C THR A 63 -13.03 -2.48 0.08
N PRO A 64 -13.68 -2.00 -0.99
CA PRO A 64 -14.98 -1.34 -0.90
C PRO A 64 -16.05 -2.18 -0.21
N GLU A 65 -15.92 -3.50 -0.29
CA GLU A 65 -16.81 -4.50 0.30
C GLU A 65 -16.54 -4.71 1.81
N GLY A 66 -15.34 -4.32 2.29
CA GLY A 66 -14.91 -4.45 3.67
C GLY A 66 -13.96 -5.62 3.94
N ASP A 67 -13.49 -6.32 2.88
CA ASP A 67 -12.50 -7.37 3.03
C ASP A 67 -11.14 -6.78 3.41
N ILE A 68 -10.42 -7.44 4.29
CA ILE A 68 -9.09 -7.04 4.75
C ILE A 68 -8.05 -7.97 4.12
N ILE A 69 -7.13 -7.37 3.36
CA ILE A 69 -6.06 -8.09 2.69
C ILE A 69 -4.73 -7.47 3.12
N TRP A 70 -3.75 -8.29 3.43
CA TRP A 70 -2.39 -7.89 3.78
C TRP A 70 -1.37 -8.60 2.88
N ASP A 71 -0.12 -8.13 2.94
CA ASP A 71 0.94 -8.49 2.02
C ASP A 71 0.74 -7.90 0.61
N THR A 72 1.72 -7.10 0.15
CA THR A 72 1.61 -6.37 -1.11
C THR A 72 1.53 -7.29 -2.32
N THR A 73 2.20 -8.43 -2.30
CA THR A 73 2.15 -9.41 -3.39
C THR A 73 0.77 -10.04 -3.47
N ALA A 74 0.23 -10.50 -2.33
CA ALA A 74 -1.11 -11.06 -2.25
C ALA A 74 -2.18 -10.03 -2.67
N ILE A 75 -2.05 -8.77 -2.22
CA ILE A 75 -2.95 -7.68 -2.61
C ILE A 75 -2.92 -7.45 -4.13
N ILE A 76 -1.72 -7.34 -4.71
CA ILE A 76 -1.55 -7.09 -6.15
C ILE A 76 -2.13 -8.26 -6.95
N LEU A 77 -1.86 -9.50 -6.58
CA LEU A 77 -2.42 -10.68 -7.25
C LEU A 77 -3.95 -10.70 -7.20
N HIS A 78 -4.53 -10.42 -6.04
CA HIS A 78 -5.98 -10.31 -5.88
C HIS A 78 -6.58 -9.22 -6.81
N LEU A 79 -5.91 -8.09 -6.93
CA LEU A 79 -6.37 -6.99 -7.77
C LEU A 79 -6.13 -7.25 -9.27
N GLU A 80 -5.07 -7.95 -9.66
CA GLU A 80 -4.83 -8.38 -11.04
C GLU A 80 -5.92 -9.35 -11.52
N ASP A 81 -6.33 -10.28 -10.67
CA ASP A 81 -7.44 -11.20 -10.96
C ASP A 81 -8.77 -10.44 -11.16
N ARG A 82 -9.04 -9.46 -10.30
CA ARG A 82 -10.27 -8.66 -10.35
C ARG A 82 -10.27 -7.61 -11.48
N TYR A 83 -9.10 -7.06 -11.83
CA TYR A 83 -8.92 -5.99 -12.82
C TYR A 83 -7.83 -6.35 -13.81
N PRO A 84 -8.10 -7.24 -14.79
CA PRO A 84 -7.09 -7.73 -15.73
C PRO A 84 -6.62 -6.67 -16.74
N GLN A 85 -7.32 -5.52 -16.85
CA GLN A 85 -6.90 -4.43 -17.74
C GLN A 85 -5.59 -3.81 -17.23
N HIS A 86 -4.69 -3.51 -18.17
CA HIS A 86 -3.36 -2.98 -17.85
C HIS A 86 -2.60 -3.89 -16.86
N ALA A 87 -2.60 -5.20 -17.16
CA ALA A 87 -1.91 -6.19 -16.36
C ALA A 87 -0.44 -5.82 -16.12
N VAL A 88 0.03 -5.94 -14.88
CA VAL A 88 1.45 -5.75 -14.53
C VAL A 88 2.23 -7.06 -14.61
N LEU A 89 1.53 -8.19 -14.63
CA LEU A 89 2.15 -9.51 -14.77
C LEU A 89 2.14 -9.94 -16.25
N PRO A 90 3.29 -10.35 -16.81
CA PRO A 90 3.37 -10.86 -18.16
C PRO A 90 2.56 -12.16 -18.34
N GLU A 91 2.06 -12.40 -19.56
CA GLU A 91 1.42 -13.68 -19.91
C GLU A 91 2.45 -14.81 -20.09
N ASP A 92 3.67 -14.47 -20.56
CA ASP A 92 4.77 -15.43 -20.72
C ASP A 92 5.26 -15.92 -19.34
N ASP A 93 5.28 -17.23 -19.15
CA ASP A 93 5.59 -17.85 -17.87
C ASP A 93 7.04 -17.59 -17.41
N THR A 94 7.99 -17.48 -18.36
CA THR A 94 9.39 -17.17 -18.04
C THR A 94 9.54 -15.74 -17.55
N LEU A 95 8.91 -14.78 -18.24
CA LEU A 95 8.92 -13.39 -17.81
C LEU A 95 8.17 -13.22 -16.48
N ARG A 96 7.07 -13.93 -16.30
CA ARG A 96 6.32 -13.92 -15.04
C ARG A 96 7.17 -14.46 -13.89
N PHE A 97 7.87 -15.55 -14.08
CA PHE A 97 8.82 -16.08 -13.09
C PHE A 97 9.91 -15.05 -12.74
N LEU A 98 10.50 -14.40 -13.74
CA LEU A 98 11.50 -13.36 -13.53
C LEU A 98 10.94 -12.15 -12.75
N CYS A 99 9.70 -11.75 -13.03
CA CYS A 99 9.03 -10.69 -12.27
C CYS A 99 8.91 -11.06 -10.79
N PHE A 100 8.46 -12.27 -10.48
CA PHE A 100 8.36 -12.73 -9.09
C PHE A 100 9.73 -12.89 -8.42
N ALA A 101 10.74 -13.39 -9.13
CA ALA A 101 12.09 -13.51 -8.58
C ALA A 101 12.70 -12.13 -8.26
N ILE A 102 12.48 -11.12 -9.11
CA ILE A 102 12.95 -9.75 -8.86
C ILE A 102 12.15 -9.10 -7.72
N GLU A 103 10.86 -9.37 -7.66
CA GLU A 103 9.97 -8.86 -6.62
C GLU A 103 10.38 -9.42 -5.25
N ASP A 104 10.52 -10.74 -5.14
CA ASP A 104 10.98 -11.41 -3.92
C ASP A 104 12.36 -10.90 -3.48
N PHE A 105 13.31 -10.81 -4.42
CA PHE A 105 14.63 -10.24 -4.14
C PHE A 105 14.53 -8.79 -3.64
N SER A 106 13.65 -7.99 -4.20
CA SER A 106 13.47 -6.59 -3.83
C SER A 106 12.84 -6.46 -2.45
N ASP A 107 11.83 -7.27 -2.14
CA ASP A 107 11.07 -7.21 -0.91
C ASP A 107 11.83 -7.84 0.28
N GLU A 108 12.65 -8.87 0.05
CA GLU A 108 13.36 -9.58 1.13
C GLU A 108 14.82 -9.12 1.32
N TRP A 109 15.50 -8.73 0.25
CA TRP A 109 16.93 -8.40 0.29
C TRP A 109 17.22 -6.92 0.10
N LEU A 110 16.75 -6.29 -0.98
CA LEU A 110 17.02 -4.88 -1.24
C LEU A 110 16.34 -3.98 -0.20
N TYR A 111 15.17 -4.36 0.29
CA TYR A 111 14.49 -3.64 1.36
C TYR A 111 15.40 -3.38 2.57
N ARG A 112 16.27 -4.34 2.93
CA ARG A 112 17.20 -4.21 4.08
C ARG A 112 18.16 -3.03 3.97
N CYS A 113 18.43 -2.56 2.76
CA CYS A 113 19.27 -1.39 2.54
C CYS A 113 18.52 -0.06 2.79
N GLY A 114 17.21 -0.07 2.65
CA GLY A 114 16.38 1.13 2.72
C GLY A 114 16.27 1.76 4.11
N PRO A 115 15.84 1.02 5.17
CA PRO A 115 15.74 1.58 6.51
C PRO A 115 17.05 2.17 7.04
N PRO A 116 18.23 1.52 6.90
CA PRO A 116 19.50 2.13 7.30
C PRO A 116 19.79 3.46 6.60
N THR A 117 19.59 3.55 5.29
CA THR A 117 19.86 4.81 4.55
C THR A 117 18.94 5.95 4.96
N ARG A 118 17.74 5.66 5.45
CA ARG A 118 16.81 6.65 5.99
C ARG A 118 17.34 7.34 7.24
N TRP A 119 18.07 6.62 8.09
CA TRP A 119 18.53 7.11 9.38
C TRP A 119 20.03 7.44 9.42
N TYR A 120 20.81 6.93 8.47
CA TYR A 120 22.26 7.11 8.43
C TYR A 120 22.65 8.54 8.04
N PHE A 121 21.97 9.13 7.06
CA PHE A 121 22.21 10.50 6.61
C PHE A 121 21.30 11.45 7.38
N GLU A 122 21.89 12.49 8.00
CA GLU A 122 21.15 13.42 8.87
C GLU A 122 19.98 14.11 8.15
N GLU A 123 20.17 14.51 6.89
CA GLU A 123 19.11 15.13 6.06
C GLU A 123 17.91 14.20 5.89
N ASN A 124 18.17 12.93 5.60
CA ASN A 124 17.12 11.90 5.48
C ASN A 124 16.44 11.64 6.83
N ALA A 125 17.23 11.60 7.91
CA ALA A 125 16.73 11.37 9.26
C ALA A 125 15.84 12.54 9.72
N GLN A 126 16.19 13.78 9.41
CA GLN A 126 15.36 14.95 9.71
C GLN A 126 14.00 14.87 8.99
N TYR A 127 14.01 14.55 7.70
CA TYR A 127 12.78 14.35 6.94
C TYR A 127 11.94 13.21 7.51
N ALA A 128 12.56 12.08 7.83
CA ALA A 128 11.85 10.92 8.37
C ALA A 128 11.21 11.21 9.74
N ARG A 129 11.91 11.94 10.63
CA ARG A 129 11.37 12.39 11.92
C ARG A 129 10.18 13.32 11.72
N TRP A 130 10.33 14.31 10.82
CA TRP A 130 9.26 15.24 10.52
C TRP A 130 8.02 14.54 9.96
N GLU A 131 8.17 13.68 8.97
CA GLU A 131 7.06 12.97 8.35
C GLU A 131 6.36 12.02 9.33
N THR A 132 7.14 11.29 10.13
CA THR A 132 6.58 10.41 11.18
C THR A 132 5.83 11.22 12.24
N GLY A 133 6.39 12.35 12.66
CA GLY A 133 5.74 13.26 13.62
C GLY A 133 4.45 13.85 13.08
N ARG A 134 4.42 14.23 11.82
CA ARG A 134 3.24 14.74 11.13
C ARG A 134 2.11 13.72 11.11
N GLU A 135 2.38 12.47 10.73
CA GLU A 135 1.38 11.41 10.69
C GLU A 135 0.81 11.08 12.08
N VAL A 136 1.65 11.04 13.11
CA VAL A 136 1.21 10.83 14.50
C VAL A 136 0.36 12.00 15.01
N SER A 137 0.70 13.23 14.63
CA SER A 137 -0.03 14.43 15.06
C SER A 137 -1.42 14.53 14.43
N ILE A 138 -1.55 14.18 13.15
CA ILE A 138 -2.84 14.13 12.47
C ILE A 138 -3.77 13.12 13.18
N HIS A 139 -3.22 11.98 13.60
CA HIS A 139 -4.00 10.98 14.31
C HIS A 139 -4.57 11.49 15.63
N ARG A 140 -3.76 12.19 16.44
CA ARG A 140 -4.19 12.75 17.74
C ARG A 140 -5.23 13.86 17.62
N ALA A 141 -5.32 14.49 16.44
CA ALA A 141 -6.29 15.57 16.21
C ALA A 141 -7.67 15.05 15.76
N VAL A 142 -7.78 13.78 15.40
CA VAL A 142 -8.99 13.16 14.84
C VAL A 142 -9.60 12.11 15.80
N SER A 143 -8.87 11.72 16.84
CA SER A 143 -9.33 10.86 17.94
C SER A 143 -9.87 11.69 19.10
#